data_822a021a568804e532181fbf9028370e
#
_entry.id   822a021a568804e532181fbf9028370e
#
_cell.length_a   1.000
_cell.length_b   1.000
_cell.length_c   1.000
_cell.angle_alpha   90.00
_cell.angle_beta   90.00
_cell.angle_gamma   90.00
#
_symmetry.space_group_name_H-M   'P 1'
#
loop_
_entity.id
_entity.type
_entity.pdbx_description
1 polymer ?
#
loop_
_entity_poly.entity_id
_entity_poly.type
_entity_poly.pdbx_seq_one_letter_code
_entity_poly.pdbx_strand_id
1 'polypeptide(L)'
;MNHFLPDVFRILGDGKTHEVITYNRKDLSDTGSQSFREIDSHFINDQYWLLFPFHLVWDDAAKVELHPENVKLPIGGGTGRMVSVIYPSEGGYTPGDRYELFLGDNNMIAEWIYRRGGAEKPTVIATWEDNRRMGPIVMSLNHSGADNNFRVWFTGVELKLSGSGEPIKSGH
;
A
#
# COMPACT_ATOMS: atom_id res chain seq x y z
N MET A 1 18.94 6.40 -4.26
CA MET A 1 19.25 5.03 -3.82
C MET A 1 18.01 4.18 -4.00
N ASN A 2 17.95 3.32 -5.00
CA ASN A 2 16.74 2.54 -5.34
C ASN A 2 16.68 1.28 -4.47
N HIS A 3 16.00 1.36 -3.36
CA HIS A 3 16.19 0.39 -2.30
C HIS A 3 15.13 -0.64 -2.28
N PHE A 4 14.60 -1.36 -2.89
CA PHE A 4 13.78 -2.54 -2.53
C PHE A 4 12.69 -3.02 -3.50
N LEU A 5 12.56 -2.44 -4.65
CA LEU A 5 11.78 -3.16 -5.65
C LEU A 5 12.72 -3.99 -6.51
N PRO A 6 12.53 -5.30 -6.64
CA PRO A 6 13.32 -6.09 -7.57
C PRO A 6 13.15 -5.52 -8.99
N ASP A 7 14.20 -5.60 -9.79
CA ASP A 7 14.16 -5.14 -11.19
C ASP A 7 13.20 -5.98 -12.05
N VAL A 8 12.77 -7.13 -11.55
CA VAL A 8 11.89 -8.07 -12.24
C VAL A 8 10.70 -8.40 -11.35
N PHE A 9 9.51 -8.18 -11.85
CA PHE A 9 8.25 -8.53 -11.19
C PHE A 9 7.60 -9.72 -11.87
N ARG A 10 7.00 -10.57 -11.07
CA ARG A 10 6.19 -11.67 -11.53
C ARG A 10 4.78 -11.49 -10.98
N ILE A 11 3.86 -11.12 -11.86
CA ILE A 11 2.46 -10.95 -11.50
C ILE A 11 1.69 -12.17 -11.97
N LEU A 12 0.95 -12.80 -11.07
CA LEU A 12 -0.08 -13.76 -11.41
C LEU A 12 -1.33 -12.94 -11.75
N GLY A 13 -1.83 -13.09 -12.96
CA GLY A 13 -2.92 -12.27 -13.50
C GLY A 13 -4.20 -12.24 -12.64
N ASP A 14 -5.18 -11.53 -13.09
CA ASP A 14 -6.42 -11.08 -12.42
C ASP A 14 -7.35 -12.16 -11.81
N GLY A 15 -6.86 -13.36 -11.62
CA GLY A 15 -7.64 -14.52 -11.14
C GLY A 15 -8.55 -15.15 -12.18
N LYS A 16 -8.67 -14.56 -13.38
CA LYS A 16 -9.49 -15.10 -14.48
C LYS A 16 -8.66 -15.86 -15.50
N THR A 17 -7.46 -15.38 -15.80
CA THR A 17 -6.61 -15.95 -16.85
C THR A 17 -5.49 -16.83 -16.32
N HIS A 18 -5.09 -16.69 -15.06
CA HIS A 18 -3.93 -17.35 -14.45
C HIS A 18 -2.63 -17.18 -15.25
N GLU A 19 -2.57 -16.14 -16.07
CA GLU A 19 -1.41 -15.83 -16.87
C GLU A 19 -0.32 -15.22 -16.00
N VAL A 20 0.90 -15.77 -16.11
CA VAL A 20 2.07 -15.22 -15.43
C VAL A 20 2.75 -14.23 -16.34
N ILE A 21 2.69 -12.96 -15.98
CA ILE A 21 3.38 -11.90 -16.69
C ILE A 21 4.68 -11.60 -15.97
N THR A 22 5.78 -11.64 -16.71
CA THR A 22 7.10 -11.27 -16.21
C THR A 22 7.62 -10.09 -17.01
N TYR A 23 8.02 -9.02 -16.33
CA TYR A 23 8.61 -7.84 -16.96
C TYR A 23 9.73 -7.29 -16.08
N ASN A 24 10.64 -6.52 -16.70
CA ASN A 24 11.67 -5.80 -15.99
C ASN A 24 11.30 -4.31 -15.97
N ARG A 25 11.25 -3.72 -14.81
CA ARG A 25 10.88 -2.31 -14.63
C ARG A 25 11.82 -1.34 -15.34
N LYS A 26 13.09 -1.69 -15.49
CA LYS A 26 14.07 -0.90 -16.25
C LYS A 26 13.72 -0.79 -17.74
N ASP A 27 12.96 -1.77 -18.25
CA ASP A 27 12.55 -1.84 -19.64
C ASP A 27 11.21 -1.12 -19.90
N LEU A 28 10.62 -0.52 -18.86
CA LEU A 28 9.37 0.29 -18.95
C LEU A 28 9.61 1.72 -19.44
N SER A 29 10.84 2.05 -19.89
CA SER A 29 11.14 3.31 -20.56
C SER A 29 10.16 3.58 -21.72
N ASP A 30 10.14 4.79 -22.25
CA ASP A 30 9.13 5.36 -23.18
C ASP A 30 8.68 4.47 -24.36
N THR A 31 9.33 3.36 -24.60
CA THR A 31 9.00 2.37 -25.64
C THR A 31 8.29 1.12 -25.13
N GLY A 32 8.12 0.96 -23.81
CA GLY A 32 7.42 -0.19 -23.22
C GLY A 32 5.95 -0.23 -23.63
N SER A 33 5.39 -1.44 -23.82
CA SER A 33 3.99 -1.58 -24.19
C SER A 33 3.09 -0.94 -23.11
N GLN A 34 1.98 -0.33 -23.52
CA GLN A 34 0.99 0.26 -22.60
C GLN A 34 0.52 -0.76 -21.58
N SER A 35 0.38 -2.04 -21.97
CA SER A 35 -0.01 -3.13 -21.09
C SER A 35 0.96 -3.36 -19.93
N PHE A 36 2.28 -3.28 -20.14
CA PHE A 36 3.25 -3.42 -19.05
C PHE A 36 3.21 -2.25 -18.07
N ARG A 37 2.97 -1.02 -18.55
CA ARG A 37 2.79 0.14 -17.67
C ARG A 37 1.54 0.04 -16.80
N GLU A 38 0.45 -0.47 -17.36
CA GLU A 38 -0.78 -0.71 -16.60
C GLU A 38 -0.57 -1.77 -15.53
N ILE A 39 0.09 -2.88 -15.85
CA ILE A 39 0.43 -3.95 -14.90
C ILE A 39 1.35 -3.43 -13.79
N ASP A 40 2.39 -2.66 -14.13
CA ASP A 40 3.31 -2.06 -13.13
C ASP A 40 2.55 -1.09 -12.21
N SER A 41 1.65 -0.30 -12.76
CA SER A 41 0.80 0.62 -11.98
C SER A 41 -0.09 -0.13 -10.97
N HIS A 42 -0.72 -1.23 -11.39
CA HIS A 42 -1.52 -2.07 -10.49
C HIS A 42 -0.66 -2.71 -9.42
N PHE A 43 0.49 -3.25 -9.77
CA PHE A 43 1.42 -3.85 -8.82
C PHE A 43 1.90 -2.87 -7.75
N ILE A 44 2.24 -1.62 -8.16
CA ILE A 44 2.60 -0.57 -7.21
C ILE A 44 1.43 -0.25 -6.29
N ASN A 45 0.23 -0.12 -6.83
CA ASN A 45 -0.96 0.11 -6.04
C ASN A 45 -1.17 -0.98 -4.98
N ASP A 46 -1.04 -2.25 -5.35
CA ASP A 46 -1.19 -3.38 -4.43
C ASP A 46 -0.11 -3.37 -3.33
N GLN A 47 1.12 -2.99 -3.66
CA GLN A 47 2.17 -2.80 -2.66
C GLN A 47 1.84 -1.70 -1.65
N TYR A 48 1.26 -0.59 -2.09
CA TYR A 48 0.83 0.47 -1.19
C TYR A 48 -0.27 0.01 -0.24
N TRP A 49 -1.18 -0.85 -0.68
CA TRP A 49 -2.18 -1.45 0.20
C TRP A 49 -1.57 -2.40 1.24
N LEU A 50 -0.59 -3.20 0.87
CA LEU A 50 -0.01 -4.22 1.75
C LEU A 50 1.12 -3.67 2.63
N LEU A 51 1.96 -2.81 2.08
CA LEU A 51 3.24 -2.43 2.66
C LEU A 51 3.36 -0.94 3.00
N PHE A 52 2.29 -0.16 2.94
CA PHE A 52 2.35 1.30 3.10
C PHE A 52 3.10 1.75 4.36
N PRO A 53 2.89 1.18 5.56
CA PRO A 53 3.62 1.61 6.75
C PRO A 53 5.13 1.47 6.63
N PHE A 54 5.58 0.50 5.84
CA PHE A 54 7.01 0.27 5.60
C PHE A 54 7.59 1.22 4.56
N HIS A 55 6.77 1.69 3.60
CA HIS A 55 7.18 2.73 2.65
C HIS A 55 7.66 3.99 3.37
N LEU A 56 7.06 4.36 4.50
CA LEU A 56 7.45 5.53 5.28
C LEU A 56 8.87 5.44 5.88
N VAL A 57 9.44 4.24 5.96
CA VAL A 57 10.79 4.02 6.48
C VAL A 57 11.87 4.22 5.41
N TRP A 58 11.55 3.92 4.15
CA TRP A 58 12.54 3.96 3.06
C TRP A 58 12.25 5.02 1.99
N ASP A 59 11.12 5.69 2.08
CA ASP A 59 10.70 6.71 1.11
C ASP A 59 11.03 8.11 1.65
N ASP A 60 12.31 8.49 1.55
CA ASP A 60 12.84 9.74 2.11
C ASP A 60 12.20 11.00 1.52
N ALA A 61 11.50 10.88 0.39
CA ALA A 61 10.87 12.00 -0.29
C ALA A 61 9.50 12.37 0.33
N ALA A 62 8.89 11.46 1.07
CA ALA A 62 7.59 11.70 1.67
C ALA A 62 7.68 12.64 2.88
N LYS A 63 6.86 13.68 2.90
CA LYS A 63 6.68 14.53 4.09
C LYS A 63 5.64 13.91 5.00
N VAL A 64 6.03 13.57 6.22
CA VAL A 64 5.16 12.96 7.24
C VAL A 64 4.86 13.98 8.34
N GLU A 65 3.60 14.22 8.62
CA GLU A 65 3.13 15.18 9.62
C GLU A 65 2.14 14.51 10.58
N LEU A 66 2.46 14.49 11.87
CA LEU A 66 1.54 14.09 12.92
C LEU A 66 0.66 15.26 13.33
N HIS A 67 -0.66 15.07 13.30
CA HIS A 67 -1.60 16.08 13.80
C HIS A 67 -1.78 15.92 15.31
N PRO A 68 -1.73 17.03 16.07
CA PRO A 68 -1.69 16.99 17.54
C PRO A 68 -3.02 16.57 18.17
N GLU A 69 -4.13 16.80 17.49
CA GLU A 69 -5.48 16.54 18.00
C GLU A 69 -6.03 15.24 17.46
N ASN A 70 -6.86 14.58 18.26
CA ASN A 70 -7.64 13.46 17.76
C ASN A 70 -8.73 13.95 16.81
N VAL A 71 -8.87 13.26 15.71
CA VAL A 71 -9.87 13.55 14.68
C VAL A 71 -10.85 12.37 14.55
N LYS A 72 -12.03 12.65 14.02
CA LYS A 72 -13.04 11.61 13.78
C LYS A 72 -12.54 10.64 12.70
N LEU A 73 -12.70 9.36 12.95
CA LEU A 73 -12.44 8.32 11.95
C LEU A 73 -13.47 8.44 10.81
N PRO A 74 -13.04 8.31 9.55
CA PRO A 74 -13.93 8.50 8.40
C PRO A 74 -15.03 7.42 8.23
N ILE A 75 -14.82 6.19 8.71
CA ILE A 75 -15.73 5.06 8.52
C ILE A 75 -16.30 4.56 9.85
N GLY A 76 -15.45 4.05 10.75
CA GLY A 76 -15.86 3.26 11.92
C GLY A 76 -16.43 4.08 13.07
N GLY A 77 -16.42 5.40 12.98
CA GLY A 77 -16.78 6.27 14.11
C GLY A 77 -15.69 6.30 15.19
N GLY A 78 -15.92 7.12 16.25
CA GLY A 78 -14.88 7.36 17.23
C GLY A 78 -13.81 8.35 16.75
N THR A 79 -12.69 8.43 17.46
CA THR A 79 -11.61 9.36 17.17
C THR A 79 -10.26 8.65 17.23
N GLY A 80 -9.30 9.16 16.48
CA GLY A 80 -7.93 8.67 16.47
C GLY A 80 -6.96 9.77 16.11
N ARG A 81 -5.68 9.52 16.29
CA ARG A 81 -4.64 10.44 15.82
C ARG A 81 -4.53 10.34 14.29
N MET A 82 -4.22 11.44 13.65
CA MET A 82 -4.03 11.47 12.20
C MET A 82 -2.58 11.77 11.85
N VAL A 83 -2.08 11.06 10.85
CA VAL A 83 -0.79 11.30 10.21
C VAL A 83 -1.03 11.61 8.75
N SER A 84 -0.59 12.76 8.26
CA SER A 84 -0.57 13.07 6.84
C SER A 84 0.75 12.63 6.22
N VAL A 85 0.68 12.01 5.06
CA VAL A 85 1.83 11.65 4.22
C VAL A 85 1.64 12.32 2.86
N ILE A 86 2.59 13.17 2.49
CA ILE A 86 2.50 14.01 1.29
C ILE A 86 3.72 13.71 0.42
N TYR A 87 3.48 13.23 -0.78
CA TYR A 87 4.52 12.98 -1.76
C TYR A 87 4.78 14.22 -2.62
N PRO A 88 6.04 14.46 -3.03
CA PRO A 88 6.36 15.56 -3.94
C PRO A 88 5.67 15.35 -5.29
N SER A 89 5.44 16.46 -6.01
CA SER A 89 4.78 16.43 -7.33
C SER A 89 5.60 15.75 -8.43
N GLU A 90 6.88 15.53 -8.18
CA GLU A 90 7.81 14.92 -9.13
C GLU A 90 8.60 13.78 -8.49
N GLY A 91 8.88 12.75 -9.27
CA GLY A 91 9.62 11.57 -8.84
C GLY A 91 8.83 10.59 -7.98
N GLY A 92 9.47 9.48 -7.61
CA GLY A 92 8.87 8.41 -6.82
C GLY A 92 7.81 7.59 -7.58
N TYR A 93 6.99 6.87 -6.84
CA TYR A 93 5.96 5.97 -7.37
C TYR A 93 4.56 6.59 -7.41
N THR A 94 4.31 7.57 -6.55
CA THR A 94 3.00 8.20 -6.36
C THR A 94 3.15 9.73 -6.32
N PRO A 95 3.63 10.36 -7.41
CA PRO A 95 3.93 11.79 -7.42
C PRO A 95 2.67 12.62 -7.16
N GLY A 96 2.80 13.55 -6.20
CA GLY A 96 1.74 14.45 -5.78
C GLY A 96 0.65 13.82 -4.90
N ASP A 97 0.70 12.53 -4.65
CA ASP A 97 -0.30 11.83 -3.86
C ASP A 97 -0.23 12.23 -2.37
N ARG A 98 -1.39 12.20 -1.73
CA ARG A 98 -1.53 12.44 -0.28
C ARG A 98 -2.32 11.32 0.37
N TYR A 99 -1.84 10.89 1.54
CA TYR A 99 -2.50 9.92 2.39
C TYR A 99 -2.74 10.52 3.77
N GLU A 100 -3.91 10.27 4.34
CA GLU A 100 -4.28 10.61 5.72
C GLU A 100 -4.51 9.30 6.46
N LEU A 101 -3.63 8.96 7.38
CA LEU A 101 -3.65 7.72 8.15
C LEU A 101 -4.28 7.98 9.51
N PHE A 102 -5.33 7.28 9.84
CA PHE A 102 -6.01 7.37 11.13
C PHE A 102 -5.57 6.20 12.00
N LEU A 103 -4.92 6.53 13.11
CA LEU A 103 -4.35 5.53 14.01
C LEU A 103 -5.35 5.20 15.12
N GLY A 104 -5.58 3.91 15.35
CA GLY A 104 -6.31 3.43 16.50
C GLY A 104 -5.51 3.51 17.81
N ASP A 105 -6.12 3.09 18.91
CA ASP A 105 -5.53 3.13 20.26
C ASP A 105 -4.21 2.35 20.38
N ASN A 106 -4.03 1.34 19.55
CA ASN A 106 -2.81 0.51 19.48
C ASN A 106 -1.72 1.08 18.57
N ASN A 107 -1.88 2.32 18.08
CA ASN A 107 -0.99 2.97 17.10
C ASN A 107 -0.88 2.27 15.73
N MET A 108 -1.76 1.32 15.45
CA MET A 108 -1.89 0.74 14.11
C MET A 108 -2.81 1.60 13.26
N ILE A 109 -2.59 1.59 11.95
CA ILE A 109 -3.52 2.23 11.03
C ILE A 109 -4.86 1.48 11.14
N ALA A 110 -5.94 2.21 11.44
CA ALA A 110 -7.30 1.70 11.47
C ALA A 110 -8.03 2.03 10.16
N GLU A 111 -7.84 3.23 9.65
CA GLU A 111 -8.46 3.72 8.44
C GLU A 111 -7.51 4.65 7.71
N TRP A 112 -7.74 4.87 6.42
CA TRP A 112 -7.03 5.87 5.66
C TRP A 112 -7.90 6.58 4.64
N ILE A 113 -7.44 7.76 4.22
CA ILE A 113 -7.94 8.48 3.07
C ILE A 113 -6.79 8.62 2.06
N TYR A 114 -7.01 8.16 0.86
CA TYR A 114 -6.11 8.35 -0.26
C TYR A 114 -6.63 9.44 -1.20
N ARG A 115 -5.74 10.36 -1.59
CA ARG A 115 -6.02 11.47 -2.49
C ARG A 115 -5.00 11.48 -3.63
N ARG A 116 -5.44 11.04 -4.80
CA ARG A 116 -4.60 11.04 -6.01
C ARG A 116 -4.24 12.47 -6.38
N GLY A 117 -2.93 12.72 -6.60
CA GLY A 117 -2.41 14.05 -6.92
C GLY A 117 -2.75 15.12 -5.88
N GLY A 118 -3.00 14.74 -4.63
CA GLY A 118 -3.37 15.66 -3.57
C GLY A 118 -4.77 16.28 -3.69
N ALA A 119 -5.65 15.70 -4.50
CA ALA A 119 -6.99 16.22 -4.78
C ALA A 119 -7.79 16.48 -3.49
N GLU A 120 -8.61 17.54 -3.46
CA GLU A 120 -9.47 17.87 -2.33
C GLU A 120 -10.48 16.75 -2.03
N LYS A 121 -11.09 16.19 -3.09
CA LYS A 121 -12.00 15.05 -2.95
C LYS A 121 -11.20 13.76 -2.76
N PRO A 122 -11.52 12.94 -1.75
CA PRO A 122 -10.92 11.61 -1.58
C PRO A 122 -11.08 10.73 -2.81
N THR A 123 -10.03 10.03 -3.18
CA THR A 123 -10.07 8.99 -4.22
C THR A 123 -10.58 7.68 -3.63
N VAL A 124 -10.06 7.32 -2.44
CA VAL A 124 -10.48 6.14 -1.68
C VAL A 124 -10.51 6.48 -0.20
N ILE A 125 -11.51 5.96 0.51
CA ILE A 125 -11.57 5.90 1.97
C ILE A 125 -11.75 4.44 2.33
N ALA A 126 -10.87 3.87 3.14
CA ALA A 126 -10.91 2.45 3.47
C ALA A 126 -10.39 2.16 4.88
N THR A 127 -10.82 1.02 5.40
CA THR A 127 -10.34 0.43 6.65
C THR A 127 -8.98 -0.25 6.46
N TRP A 128 -8.31 -0.54 7.59
CA TRP A 128 -7.13 -1.39 7.69
C TRP A 128 -7.41 -2.47 8.71
N GLU A 129 -7.75 -3.66 8.23
CA GLU A 129 -8.27 -4.77 9.02
C GLU A 129 -7.42 -6.03 8.86
N ASP A 130 -7.77 -7.09 9.61
CA ASP A 130 -7.08 -8.37 9.58
C ASP A 130 -5.56 -8.23 9.75
N ASN A 131 -5.17 -7.50 10.82
CA ASN A 131 -3.77 -7.31 11.17
C ASN A 131 -3.15 -8.61 11.62
N ARG A 132 -2.23 -9.17 10.83
CA ARG A 132 -1.55 -10.43 11.11
C ARG A 132 -0.08 -10.24 11.37
N ARG A 133 0.40 -10.88 12.45
CA ARG A 133 1.82 -10.93 12.75
C ARG A 133 2.50 -11.98 11.86
N MET A 134 3.49 -11.53 11.13
CA MET A 134 4.34 -12.36 10.28
C MET A 134 5.81 -12.15 10.69
N GLY A 135 6.29 -12.98 11.62
CA GLY A 135 7.61 -12.80 12.19
C GLY A 135 7.77 -11.45 12.90
N PRO A 136 8.73 -10.62 12.45
CA PRO A 136 9.00 -9.33 13.09
C PRO A 136 8.02 -8.22 12.73
N ILE A 137 7.17 -8.42 11.71
CA ILE A 137 6.26 -7.38 11.19
C ILE A 137 4.80 -7.75 11.40
N VAL A 138 3.94 -6.72 11.34
CA VAL A 138 2.48 -6.88 11.29
C VAL A 138 2.00 -6.27 9.98
N MET A 139 1.16 -7.01 9.24
CA MET A 139 0.57 -6.55 7.99
C MET A 139 -0.95 -6.60 8.09
N SER A 140 -1.62 -5.59 7.53
CA SER A 140 -3.07 -5.60 7.32
C SER A 140 -3.37 -6.34 6.02
N LEU A 141 -4.26 -7.31 6.07
CA LEU A 141 -4.57 -8.17 4.92
C LEU A 141 -5.97 -7.92 4.35
N ASN A 142 -6.75 -7.00 4.91
CA ASN A 142 -8.07 -6.65 4.41
C ASN A 142 -8.33 -5.16 4.53
N HIS A 143 -8.91 -4.57 3.48
CA HIS A 143 -9.25 -3.16 3.38
C HIS A 143 -10.62 -3.03 2.73
N SER A 144 -11.56 -2.40 3.41
CA SER A 144 -12.94 -2.27 2.96
C SER A 144 -13.35 -0.79 2.91
N GLY A 145 -14.04 -0.39 1.85
CA GLY A 145 -14.65 0.93 1.76
C GLY A 145 -15.93 1.05 2.58
N ALA A 146 -16.32 2.28 2.90
CA ALA A 146 -17.49 2.56 3.73
C ALA A 146 -18.82 2.03 3.16
N ASP A 147 -18.91 1.91 1.84
CA ASP A 147 -20.13 1.57 1.10
C ASP A 147 -20.18 0.11 0.63
N ASN A 148 -19.21 -0.72 1.06
CA ASN A 148 -19.01 -2.10 0.62
C ASN A 148 -18.81 -2.29 -0.90
N ASN A 149 -18.68 -1.22 -1.67
CA ASN A 149 -18.41 -1.27 -3.11
C ASN A 149 -16.92 -1.40 -3.43
N PHE A 150 -16.08 -1.31 -2.42
CA PHE A 150 -14.63 -1.41 -2.54
C PHE A 150 -14.09 -2.38 -1.50
N ARG A 151 -13.27 -3.28 -1.95
CA ARG A 151 -12.51 -4.17 -1.06
C ARG A 151 -11.22 -4.62 -1.74
N VAL A 152 -10.12 -4.53 -1.01
CA VAL A 152 -8.84 -5.17 -1.34
C VAL A 152 -8.49 -6.13 -0.22
N TRP A 153 -8.11 -7.35 -0.58
CA TRP A 153 -7.67 -8.35 0.41
C TRP A 153 -6.54 -9.21 -0.15
N PHE A 154 -5.71 -9.70 0.75
CA PHE A 154 -4.55 -10.52 0.41
C PHE A 154 -4.69 -11.91 1.01
N THR A 155 -4.42 -12.93 0.20
CA THR A 155 -4.45 -14.34 0.61
C THR A 155 -3.13 -15.00 0.25
N GLY A 156 -2.75 -16.05 1.01
CA GLY A 156 -1.54 -16.81 0.74
C GLY A 156 -0.25 -15.97 0.86
N VAL A 157 -0.27 -14.93 1.69
CA VAL A 157 0.92 -14.07 1.90
C VAL A 157 2.01 -14.87 2.59
N GLU A 158 3.21 -14.83 2.05
CA GLU A 158 4.40 -15.47 2.58
C GLU A 158 5.51 -14.44 2.79
N LEU A 159 6.14 -14.47 3.96
CA LEU A 159 7.30 -13.64 4.29
C LEU A 159 8.53 -14.53 4.46
N LYS A 160 9.56 -14.29 3.66
CA LYS A 160 10.86 -14.94 3.81
C LYS A 160 11.88 -13.94 4.32
N LEU A 161 12.44 -14.21 5.49
CA LEU A 161 13.52 -13.39 6.05
C LEU A 161 14.87 -13.83 5.45
N SER A 162 15.75 -12.86 5.19
CA SER A 162 17.11 -13.15 4.73
C SER A 162 17.82 -14.06 5.75
N GLY A 163 18.35 -15.18 5.28
CA GLY A 163 19.03 -16.16 6.15
C GLY A 163 18.09 -17.14 6.86
N SER A 164 16.77 -17.03 6.73
CA SER A 164 15.83 -18.04 7.24
C SER A 164 15.58 -19.15 6.21
N GLY A 165 15.32 -20.38 6.69
CA GLY A 165 15.02 -21.54 5.82
C GLY A 165 13.62 -21.46 5.23
N GLU A 166 12.60 -21.50 6.05
CA GLU A 166 11.20 -21.61 5.66
C GLU A 166 10.47 -20.26 5.67
N PRO A 167 9.55 -20.02 4.72
CA PRO A 167 8.72 -18.82 4.75
C PRO A 167 7.69 -18.86 5.88
N ILE A 168 7.42 -17.69 6.43
CA ILE A 168 6.33 -17.46 7.38
C ILE A 168 5.05 -17.19 6.56
N LYS A 169 3.99 -17.94 6.83
CA LYS A 169 2.72 -17.85 6.08
C LYS A 169 1.66 -17.12 6.89
N SER A 170 0.79 -16.38 6.19
CA SER A 170 -0.30 -15.63 6.83
C SER A 170 -1.38 -16.52 7.51
N GLY A 171 -1.37 -17.81 7.26
CA GLY A 171 -2.50 -18.69 7.60
C GLY A 171 -3.71 -18.46 6.69
N HIS A 172 -4.68 -19.34 6.78
CA HIS A 172 -5.96 -19.19 6.05
C HIS A 172 -6.95 -18.37 6.85
#